data_e87b5558f5c271a29d54366054e6b704
#
_entry.id   e87b5558f5c271a29d54366054e6b704
#
_cell.length_a   1.000
_cell.length_b   1.000
_cell.length_c   1.000
_cell.angle_alpha   90.00
_cell.angle_beta   90.00
_cell.angle_gamma   90.00
#
_symmetry.space_group_name_H-M   'P 1'
#
loop_
_entity.id
_entity.type
_entity.pdbx_description
1 polymer ?
#
loop_
_entity_poly.entity_id
_entity_poly.type
_entity_poly.pdbx_seq_one_letter_code
_entity_poly.pdbx_strand_id
1 'polypeptide(L)'
;EDFANLITVVCQTSKGAKTLSGTLFAKNDPRLVRLDEYTFDARPMGHMLFYVNDDKPGIIGRIGTVMGNHRVNIAQMSCGRHEMGGRALTILNVDSEIPPEVIETLLAQDFIAWARQVSL
;
A
#
# COMPACT_ATOMS: atom_id res chain seq x y z
N GLU A 1 -9.45 -18.17 -0.13
CA GLU A 1 -10.34 -17.60 -1.12
C GLU A 1 -9.86 -17.90 -2.53
N ASP A 2 -10.73 -18.40 -3.37
CA ASP A 2 -10.42 -18.77 -4.75
C ASP A 2 -10.69 -17.59 -5.69
N PHE A 3 -9.72 -17.28 -6.53
CA PHE A 3 -9.87 -16.27 -7.58
C PHE A 3 -9.92 -16.96 -8.93
N ALA A 4 -10.93 -16.62 -9.74
CA ALA A 4 -11.08 -17.18 -11.09
C ALA A 4 -9.91 -16.79 -12.01
N ASN A 5 -9.38 -15.58 -11.81
CA ASN A 5 -8.27 -15.04 -12.59
C ASN A 5 -7.26 -14.42 -11.63
N LEU A 6 -6.10 -15.03 -11.52
CA LEU A 6 -5.02 -14.52 -10.67
C LEU A 6 -3.77 -14.35 -11.50
N ILE A 7 -3.24 -13.13 -11.52
CA ILE A 7 -1.98 -12.80 -12.16
C ILE A 7 -0.97 -12.44 -11.08
N THR A 8 0.17 -13.09 -11.09
CA THR A 8 1.22 -12.85 -10.11
C THR A 8 2.47 -12.32 -10.81
N VAL A 9 3.03 -11.26 -10.28
CA VAL A 9 4.26 -10.65 -10.77
C VAL A 9 5.29 -10.65 -9.66
N VAL A 10 6.49 -11.11 -9.95
CA VAL A 10 7.61 -11.08 -9.01
C VAL A 10 8.52 -9.92 -9.40
N CYS A 11 8.71 -8.98 -8.49
CA CYS A 11 9.55 -7.81 -8.71
C CYS A 11 10.82 -7.90 -7.87
N GLN A 12 11.98 -7.72 -8.49
CA GLN A 12 13.25 -7.61 -7.79
C GLN A 12 13.43 -6.19 -7.26
N THR A 13 13.78 -6.07 -6.00
CA THR A 13 14.08 -4.79 -5.37
C THR A 13 15.45 -4.87 -4.69
N SER A 14 15.98 -3.74 -4.24
CA SER A 14 17.23 -3.69 -3.49
C SER A 14 17.15 -4.46 -2.16
N LYS A 15 15.94 -4.73 -1.67
CA LYS A 15 15.68 -5.46 -0.42
C LYS A 15 15.17 -6.89 -0.67
N GLY A 16 15.36 -7.42 -1.87
CA GLY A 16 14.92 -8.75 -2.25
C GLY A 16 13.75 -8.73 -3.21
N ALA A 17 13.16 -9.90 -3.44
CA ALA A 17 12.02 -10.04 -4.34
C ALA A 17 10.72 -9.74 -3.61
N LYS A 18 9.79 -9.08 -4.31
CA LYS A 18 8.42 -8.88 -3.84
C LYS A 18 7.46 -9.47 -4.86
N THR A 19 6.43 -10.14 -4.35
CA THR A 19 5.43 -10.81 -5.17
C THR A 19 4.10 -10.08 -5.06
N LEU A 20 3.62 -9.54 -6.18
CA LEU A 20 2.37 -8.82 -6.26
C LEU A 20 1.37 -9.62 -7.09
N SER A 21 0.16 -9.78 -6.58
CA SER A 21 -0.90 -10.53 -7.28
C SER A 21 -2.14 -9.67 -7.45
N GLY A 22 -2.76 -9.80 -8.62
CA GLY A 22 -4.00 -9.13 -8.95
C GLY A 22 -5.01 -10.09 -9.56
N THR A 23 -6.27 -9.72 -9.51
CA THR A 23 -7.37 -10.50 -10.08
C THR A 23 -8.45 -9.58 -10.63
N LEU A 24 -9.37 -10.16 -11.41
CA LEU A 24 -10.59 -9.49 -11.83
C LEU A 24 -11.75 -9.99 -10.97
N PHE A 25 -12.40 -9.08 -10.24
CA PHE A 25 -13.62 -9.43 -9.49
C PHE A 25 -14.83 -9.52 -10.42
N ALA A 26 -14.83 -8.67 -11.45
CA ALA A 26 -15.82 -8.69 -12.51
C ALA A 26 -15.14 -8.18 -13.78
N LYS A 27 -15.84 -8.25 -14.92
CA LYS A 27 -15.37 -7.68 -16.16
C LYS A 27 -15.07 -6.19 -15.94
N ASN A 28 -13.85 -5.75 -16.16
CA ASN A 28 -13.40 -4.37 -15.97
C ASN A 28 -13.31 -3.93 -14.49
N ASP A 29 -13.17 -4.88 -13.56
CA ASP A 29 -12.98 -4.54 -12.14
C ASP A 29 -11.71 -5.22 -11.61
N PRO A 30 -10.53 -4.72 -12.00
CA PRO A 30 -9.28 -5.28 -11.51
C PRO A 30 -9.03 -4.89 -10.05
N ARG A 31 -8.46 -5.81 -9.30
CA ARG A 31 -8.06 -5.58 -7.91
C ARG A 31 -6.70 -6.17 -7.65
N LEU A 32 -5.89 -5.45 -6.88
CA LEU A 32 -4.69 -6.00 -6.28
C LEU A 32 -5.10 -6.67 -4.98
N VAL A 33 -4.62 -7.90 -4.76
CA VAL A 33 -5.12 -8.73 -3.65
C VAL A 33 -4.04 -9.30 -2.76
N ARG A 34 -2.78 -9.26 -3.19
CA ARG A 34 -1.67 -9.78 -2.39
C ARG A 34 -0.36 -9.08 -2.71
N LEU A 35 0.39 -8.80 -1.67
CA LEU A 35 1.80 -8.44 -1.76
C LEU A 35 2.55 -9.26 -0.72
N ASP A 36 3.43 -10.15 -1.16
CA ASP A 36 4.12 -11.13 -0.31
C ASP A 36 3.11 -11.91 0.56
N GLU A 37 3.23 -11.88 1.88
CA GLU A 37 2.32 -12.55 2.81
C GLU A 37 1.05 -11.74 3.14
N TYR A 38 0.97 -10.50 2.67
CA TYR A 38 -0.17 -9.64 2.98
C TYR A 38 -1.28 -9.81 1.95
N THR A 39 -2.51 -9.97 2.42
CA THR A 39 -3.70 -9.99 1.58
C THR A 39 -4.55 -8.76 1.82
N PHE A 40 -5.12 -8.21 0.75
CA PHE A 40 -5.86 -6.96 0.80
C PHE A 40 -6.76 -6.85 -0.42
N ASP A 41 -7.43 -5.71 -0.57
CA ASP A 41 -8.27 -5.40 -1.72
C ASP A 41 -8.03 -3.93 -2.07
N ALA A 42 -7.32 -3.68 -3.16
CA ALA A 42 -7.02 -2.32 -3.60
C ALA A 42 -7.24 -2.18 -5.10
N ARG A 43 -7.74 -1.03 -5.51
CA ARG A 43 -7.92 -0.72 -6.94
C ARG A 43 -6.61 -0.20 -7.52
N PRO A 44 -6.08 -0.82 -8.60
CA PRO A 44 -4.86 -0.35 -9.24
C PRO A 44 -5.16 0.83 -10.16
N MET A 45 -5.25 2.02 -9.58
CA MET A 45 -5.57 3.23 -10.35
C MET A 45 -4.94 4.47 -9.73
N GLY A 46 -4.53 5.39 -10.61
CA GLY A 46 -4.02 6.69 -10.20
C GLY A 46 -2.70 6.61 -9.44
N HIS A 47 -2.57 7.45 -8.44
CA HIS A 47 -1.38 7.48 -7.59
C HIS A 47 -1.61 6.61 -6.37
N MET A 48 -0.67 5.72 -6.08
CA MET A 48 -0.79 4.77 -4.98
C MET A 48 0.47 4.81 -4.13
N LEU A 49 0.28 4.75 -2.82
CA LEU A 49 1.37 4.58 -1.86
C LEU A 49 1.19 3.25 -1.15
N PHE A 50 2.21 2.41 -1.23
CA PHE A 50 2.31 1.16 -0.49
C PHE A 50 3.30 1.36 0.64
N TYR A 51 2.93 1.01 1.87
CA TYR A 51 3.90 1.01 2.95
C TYR A 51 3.62 -0.11 3.95
N VAL A 52 4.68 -0.60 4.56
CA VAL A 52 4.62 -1.58 5.64
C VAL A 52 4.93 -0.86 6.94
N ASN A 53 4.04 -0.99 7.89
CA ASN A 53 4.13 -0.29 9.17
C ASN A 53 3.90 -1.25 10.34
N ASP A 54 4.35 -0.84 11.52
CA ASP A 54 3.96 -1.51 12.75
C ASP A 54 2.45 -1.39 12.93
N ASP A 55 1.80 -2.50 13.27
CA ASP A 55 0.34 -2.56 13.45
C ASP A 55 0.00 -2.12 14.88
N LYS A 56 0.00 -0.80 15.08
CA LYS A 56 -0.22 -0.17 16.39
C LYS A 56 -1.23 0.96 16.29
N PRO A 57 -1.95 1.25 17.39
CA PRO A 57 -2.83 2.43 17.41
C PRO A 57 -2.09 3.73 17.13
N GLY A 58 -2.75 4.62 16.40
CA GLY A 58 -2.22 5.96 16.11
C GLY A 58 -1.40 6.09 14.84
N ILE A 59 -0.94 5.01 14.24
CA ILE A 59 -0.13 5.07 13.02
C ILE A 59 -0.93 5.66 11.87
N ILE A 60 -2.15 5.20 11.66
CA ILE A 60 -3.04 5.72 10.60
C ILE A 60 -3.26 7.23 10.77
N GLY A 61 -3.45 7.68 11.99
CA GLY A 61 -3.62 9.10 12.28
C GLY A 61 -2.39 9.93 11.94
N ARG A 62 -1.21 9.41 12.24
CA ARG A 62 0.05 10.11 11.91
C ARG A 62 0.26 10.23 10.41
N ILE A 63 0.02 9.16 9.68
CA ILE A 63 0.14 9.16 8.22
C ILE A 63 -0.88 10.13 7.60
N GLY A 64 -2.13 10.07 8.06
CA GLY A 64 -3.17 10.98 7.59
C GLY A 64 -2.83 12.45 7.84
N THR A 65 -2.24 12.75 8.99
CA THR A 65 -1.80 14.11 9.32
C THR A 65 -0.67 14.58 8.40
N VAL A 66 0.32 13.73 8.14
CA VAL A 66 1.42 14.05 7.21
C VAL A 66 0.85 14.34 5.82
N MET A 67 -0.04 13.47 5.32
CA MET A 67 -0.66 13.67 4.00
C MET A 67 -1.45 14.98 3.96
N GLY A 68 -2.28 15.23 4.97
CA GLY A 68 -3.08 16.45 5.04
C GLY A 68 -2.24 17.72 5.10
N ASN A 69 -1.14 17.70 5.85
CA ASN A 69 -0.23 18.85 5.95
C ASN A 69 0.43 19.19 4.61
N HIS A 70 0.55 18.21 3.73
CA HIS A 70 1.12 18.39 2.39
C HIS A 70 0.03 18.45 1.30
N ARG A 71 -1.24 18.61 1.71
CA ARG A 71 -2.39 18.74 0.81
C ARG A 71 -2.58 17.53 -0.11
N VAL A 72 -2.20 16.35 0.35
CA VAL A 72 -2.44 15.10 -0.35
C VAL A 72 -3.73 14.50 0.19
N ASN A 73 -4.76 14.42 -0.65
CA ASN A 73 -6.04 13.83 -0.24
C ASN A 73 -6.02 12.32 -0.46
N ILE A 74 -6.41 11.59 0.57
CA ILE A 74 -6.53 10.13 0.52
C ILE A 74 -7.95 9.81 0.03
N ALA A 75 -8.04 9.20 -1.16
CA ALA A 75 -9.32 8.81 -1.73
C ALA A 75 -9.78 7.46 -1.21
N GLN A 76 -8.84 6.54 -1.01
CA GLN A 76 -9.12 5.19 -0.53
C GLN A 76 -7.95 4.67 0.28
N MET A 77 -8.23 3.80 1.25
CA MET A 77 -7.23 3.14 2.06
C MET A 77 -7.59 1.66 2.19
N SER A 78 -6.59 0.80 1.99
CA SER A 78 -6.72 -0.65 2.16
C SER A 78 -5.62 -1.11 3.09
N CYS A 79 -5.94 -2.03 3.99
CA CYS A 79 -4.96 -2.59 4.92
C CYS A 79 -4.95 -4.11 4.81
N GLY A 80 -3.74 -4.68 4.73
CA GLY A 80 -3.50 -6.10 4.81
C GLY A 80 -2.72 -6.42 6.07
N ARG A 81 -3.24 -7.31 6.89
CA ARG A 81 -2.61 -7.75 8.13
C ARG A 81 -2.20 -9.19 7.99
N HIS A 82 -0.98 -9.53 8.39
CA HIS A 82 -0.53 -10.92 8.44
C HIS A 82 -0.86 -11.52 9.80
N GLU A 83 -0.54 -10.79 10.87
CA GLU A 83 -0.86 -11.21 12.25
C GLU A 83 -1.13 -9.99 13.12
N MET A 84 -1.96 -10.16 14.14
CA MET A 84 -2.29 -9.10 15.09
C MET A 84 -1.04 -8.66 15.85
N GLY A 85 -0.81 -7.34 15.94
CA GLY A 85 0.31 -6.79 16.69
C GLY A 85 1.66 -6.86 16.00
N GLY A 86 1.72 -7.44 14.79
CA GLY A 86 2.93 -7.50 13.99
C GLY A 86 3.04 -6.31 13.06
N ARG A 87 3.28 -6.57 11.77
CA ARG A 87 3.31 -5.56 10.73
C ARG A 87 2.07 -5.63 9.86
N ALA A 88 1.73 -4.50 9.28
CA ALA A 88 0.63 -4.38 8.34
C ALA A 88 1.12 -3.72 7.05
N LEU A 89 0.53 -4.11 5.94
CA LEU A 89 0.68 -3.39 4.68
C LEU A 89 -0.49 -2.44 4.56
N THR A 90 -0.21 -1.19 4.25
CA THR A 90 -1.24 -0.18 3.97
C THR A 90 -1.06 0.32 2.55
N ILE A 91 -2.17 0.48 1.85
CA ILE A 91 -2.20 1.00 0.49
C ILE A 91 -3.13 2.19 0.47
N LEU A 92 -2.59 3.34 0.05
CA LEU A 92 -3.37 4.55 -0.14
C LEU A 92 -3.53 4.82 -1.63
N ASN A 93 -4.77 5.07 -2.06
CA ASN A 93 -5.02 5.70 -3.34
C ASN A 93 -5.17 7.19 -3.05
N VAL A 94 -4.36 8.02 -3.69
CA VAL A 94 -4.33 9.46 -3.45
C VAL A 94 -4.65 10.22 -4.72
N ASP A 95 -5.14 11.46 -4.57
CA ASP A 95 -5.63 12.26 -5.69
C ASP A 95 -4.52 12.94 -6.49
N SER A 96 -3.33 13.03 -5.92
CA SER A 96 -2.19 13.66 -6.56
C SER A 96 -0.90 12.93 -6.22
N GLU A 97 0.12 13.14 -7.05
CA GLU A 97 1.43 12.56 -6.77
C GLU A 97 1.97 13.07 -5.43
N ILE A 98 2.49 12.15 -4.64
CA ILE A 98 3.05 12.47 -3.32
C ILE A 98 4.44 13.06 -3.53
N PRO A 99 4.71 14.27 -3.00
CA PRO A 99 6.04 14.87 -3.12
C PRO A 99 7.14 13.97 -2.52
N PRO A 100 8.33 13.93 -3.12
CA PRO A 100 9.43 13.11 -2.61
C PRO A 100 9.78 13.37 -1.14
N GLU A 101 9.69 14.62 -0.68
CA GLU A 101 9.94 14.96 0.72
C GLU A 101 8.96 14.33 1.69
N VAL A 102 7.73 14.06 1.24
CA VAL A 102 6.74 13.36 2.06
C VAL A 102 7.13 11.89 2.20
N ILE A 103 7.55 11.26 1.12
CA ILE A 103 8.04 9.88 1.16
C ILE A 103 9.25 9.77 2.09
N GLU A 104 10.18 10.71 2.02
CA GLU A 104 11.35 10.74 2.91
C GLU A 104 10.93 10.89 4.37
N THR A 105 9.94 11.74 4.64
CA THR A 105 9.40 11.93 5.99
C THR A 105 8.83 10.63 6.53
N LEU A 106 8.09 9.89 5.71
CA LEU A 106 7.53 8.60 6.10
C LEU A 106 8.63 7.58 6.37
N LEU A 107 9.62 7.49 5.49
CA LEU A 107 10.71 6.54 5.63
C LEU A 107 11.59 6.81 6.85
N ALA A 108 11.59 8.05 7.35
CA ALA A 108 12.32 8.42 8.56
C ALA A 108 11.62 8.00 9.86
N GLN A 109 10.37 7.55 9.79
CA GLN A 109 9.63 7.13 10.97
C GLN A 109 10.02 5.71 11.38
N ASP A 110 10.19 5.47 12.69
CA ASP A 110 10.57 4.18 13.23
C ASP A 110 9.55 3.08 12.91
N PHE A 111 8.28 3.46 12.78
CA PHE A 111 7.19 2.52 12.57
C PHE A 111 6.98 2.16 11.10
N ILE A 112 7.74 2.74 10.17
CA ILE A 112 7.69 2.43 8.74
C ILE A 112 8.87 1.57 8.37
N ALA A 113 8.60 0.35 7.91
CA ALA A 113 9.64 -0.57 7.47
C ALA A 113 9.99 -0.38 5.98
N TRP A 114 9.01 0.05 5.20
CA TRP A 114 9.15 0.17 3.74
C TRP A 114 8.02 1.04 3.20
N ALA A 115 8.32 1.82 2.17
CA ALA A 115 7.31 2.64 1.48
C ALA A 115 7.68 2.80 0.00
N ARG A 116 6.68 2.74 -0.87
CA ARG A 116 6.86 2.90 -2.31
C ARG A 116 5.66 3.56 -2.95
N GLN A 117 5.90 4.57 -3.76
CA GLN A 117 4.86 5.21 -4.57
C GLN A 117 4.87 4.64 -5.98
N VAL A 118 3.67 4.42 -6.52
CA VAL A 118 3.45 3.95 -7.89
C VAL A 118 2.39 4.83 -8.52
N SER A 119 2.62 5.28 -9.76
CA SER A 119 1.63 6.04 -10.53
C SER A 119 1.27 5.26 -11.79
N LEU A 120 -0.03 5.09 -12.01
CA LEU A 120 -0.55 4.32 -13.14
C LEU A 120 -1.19 5.21 -14.19
#